data_feb99bc80e989aa6c4b9d325adbe60a0
#
_entry.id   feb99bc80e989aa6c4b9d325adbe60a0
#
_cell.length_a   1.000
_cell.length_b   1.000
_cell.length_c   1.000
_cell.angle_alpha   90.00
_cell.angle_beta   90.00
_cell.angle_gamma   90.00
#
_symmetry.space_group_name_H-M   'P 1'
#
loop_
_entity.id
_entity.type
_entity.pdbx_description
1 polymer ?
#
loop_
_entity_poly.entity_id
_entity_poly.type
_entity_poly.pdbx_seq_one_letter_code
_entity_poly.pdbx_strand_id
1 'polypeptide(L)'
;MGTATKILIAIFGGVYTLALMLGIYYVLIPSFSKNLEPVKIIDVKIRLKNECSVTDAAFIVEAPQQRKRSKFFNGVAVMRLPENARVKLSVSPAFPDFTYDGVPELVSPNMVLVADCGVSPRLKSIFGAMKDQFGE
;
A
#
# COMPACT_ATOMS: atom_id res chain seq x y z
N MET A 1 -63.13 -7.14 -11.83
CA MET A 1 -62.18 -7.64 -10.83
C MET A 1 -62.62 -7.16 -9.47
N GLY A 2 -62.97 -8.10 -8.59
CA GLY A 2 -63.48 -7.77 -7.25
C GLY A 2 -62.37 -7.25 -6.35
N THR A 3 -62.74 -6.47 -5.34
CA THR A 3 -61.85 -5.87 -4.32
C THR A 3 -60.91 -6.92 -3.67
N ALA A 4 -61.42 -8.12 -3.46
CA ALA A 4 -60.66 -9.25 -2.90
C ALA A 4 -59.45 -9.65 -3.75
N THR A 5 -59.56 -9.65 -5.07
CA THR A 5 -58.48 -10.01 -6.01
C THR A 5 -57.35 -8.95 -5.97
N LYS A 6 -57.69 -7.66 -5.82
CA LYS A 6 -56.72 -6.59 -5.71
C LYS A 6 -55.92 -6.64 -4.39
N ILE A 7 -56.57 -7.02 -3.29
CA ILE A 7 -55.92 -7.19 -1.98
C ILE A 7 -54.95 -8.38 -2.01
N LEU A 8 -55.36 -9.49 -2.65
CA LEU A 8 -54.52 -10.69 -2.76
C LEU A 8 -53.23 -10.42 -3.56
N ILE A 9 -53.35 -9.69 -4.70
CA ILE A 9 -52.17 -9.30 -5.51
C ILE A 9 -51.22 -8.37 -4.73
N ALA A 10 -51.76 -7.44 -3.94
CA ALA A 10 -50.93 -6.54 -3.13
C ALA A 10 -50.16 -7.30 -2.04
N ILE A 11 -50.78 -8.27 -1.36
CA ILE A 11 -50.13 -9.06 -0.33
C ILE A 11 -49.05 -9.97 -0.92
N PHE A 12 -49.33 -10.70 -2.00
CA PHE A 12 -48.35 -11.56 -2.66
C PHE A 12 -47.18 -10.78 -3.28
N GLY A 13 -47.45 -9.61 -3.89
CA GLY A 13 -46.43 -8.73 -4.41
C GLY A 13 -45.50 -8.20 -3.31
N GLY A 14 -46.07 -7.79 -2.17
CA GLY A 14 -45.29 -7.29 -1.03
C GLY A 14 -44.39 -8.36 -0.40
N VAL A 15 -44.90 -9.57 -0.23
CA VAL A 15 -44.11 -10.68 0.32
C VAL A 15 -42.96 -11.09 -0.61
N TYR A 16 -43.23 -11.10 -1.92
CA TYR A 16 -42.22 -11.46 -2.92
C TYR A 16 -41.08 -10.44 -3.02
N THR A 17 -41.41 -9.13 -2.96
CA THR A 17 -40.39 -8.08 -2.95
C THR A 17 -39.55 -8.12 -1.69
N LEU A 18 -40.14 -8.39 -0.54
CA LEU A 18 -39.44 -8.51 0.75
C LEU A 18 -38.50 -9.72 0.77
N ALA A 19 -38.93 -10.85 0.21
CA ALA A 19 -38.10 -12.04 0.09
C ALA A 19 -36.89 -11.83 -0.86
N LEU A 20 -37.09 -11.11 -1.98
CA LEU A 20 -35.99 -10.74 -2.89
C LEU A 20 -34.99 -9.81 -2.22
N MET A 21 -35.44 -8.80 -1.50
CA MET A 21 -34.56 -7.87 -0.77
C MET A 21 -33.76 -8.58 0.31
N LEU A 22 -34.37 -9.51 1.07
CA LEU A 22 -33.65 -10.33 2.05
C LEU A 22 -32.66 -11.27 1.38
N GLY A 23 -33.01 -11.88 0.25
CA GLY A 23 -32.09 -12.74 -0.52
C GLY A 23 -30.86 -11.99 -1.00
N ILE A 24 -31.03 -10.80 -1.54
CA ILE A 24 -29.92 -9.92 -1.96
C ILE A 24 -29.06 -9.52 -0.75
N TYR A 25 -29.69 -9.19 0.37
CA TYR A 25 -29.00 -8.84 1.61
C TYR A 25 -28.10 -9.99 2.12
N TYR A 26 -28.62 -11.22 2.15
CA TYR A 26 -27.87 -12.38 2.60
C TYR A 26 -26.77 -12.83 1.64
N VAL A 27 -26.90 -12.56 0.35
CA VAL A 27 -25.88 -12.92 -0.65
C VAL A 27 -24.76 -11.86 -0.74
N LEU A 28 -25.10 -10.58 -0.62
CA LEU A 28 -24.12 -9.50 -0.78
C LEU A 28 -23.28 -9.25 0.50
N ILE A 29 -23.85 -9.36 1.68
CA ILE A 29 -23.13 -9.05 2.93
C ILE A 29 -21.96 -10.01 3.20
N PRO A 30 -22.09 -11.34 3.08
CA PRO A 30 -20.94 -12.22 3.30
C PRO A 30 -19.83 -12.04 2.26
N SER A 31 -20.15 -11.54 1.06
CA SER A 31 -19.11 -11.24 0.05
C SER A 31 -18.30 -9.99 0.38
N PHE A 32 -18.89 -9.02 1.07
CA PHE A 32 -18.19 -7.82 1.52
C PHE A 32 -17.31 -8.06 2.76
N SER A 33 -17.68 -8.98 3.64
CA SER A 33 -16.92 -9.23 4.87
C SER A 33 -15.73 -10.19 4.69
N LYS A 34 -15.64 -10.92 3.58
CA LYS A 34 -14.52 -11.84 3.30
C LYS A 34 -13.19 -11.18 2.97
N ASN A 35 -13.16 -9.88 2.70
CA ASN A 35 -11.94 -9.16 2.32
C ASN A 35 -11.34 -8.29 3.43
N LEU A 36 -11.82 -8.40 4.65
CA LEU A 36 -11.26 -7.72 5.81
C LEU A 36 -10.43 -8.71 6.66
N GLU A 37 -9.45 -9.38 6.04
CA GLU A 37 -8.39 -9.96 6.86
C GLU A 37 -7.71 -8.82 7.62
N PRO A 38 -7.58 -8.93 8.96
CA PRO A 38 -6.92 -7.90 9.74
C PRO A 38 -5.49 -7.77 9.24
N VAL A 39 -5.18 -6.64 8.61
CA VAL A 39 -3.83 -6.37 8.09
C VAL A 39 -2.89 -6.34 9.28
N LYS A 40 -2.00 -7.31 9.33
CA LYS A 40 -0.99 -7.41 10.39
C LYS A 40 -0.06 -6.21 10.31
N ILE A 41 -0.01 -5.45 11.41
CA ILE A 41 0.89 -4.30 11.56
C ILE A 41 2.17 -4.77 12.21
N ILE A 42 3.30 -4.44 11.61
CA ILE A 42 4.64 -4.78 12.09
C ILE A 42 5.46 -3.53 12.38
N ASP A 43 6.38 -3.62 13.33
CA ASP A 43 7.40 -2.60 13.55
C ASP A 43 8.57 -2.87 12.60
N VAL A 44 8.82 -1.91 11.71
CA VAL A 44 9.85 -2.01 10.67
C VAL A 44 11.02 -1.14 11.08
N LYS A 45 12.20 -1.76 11.22
CA LYS A 45 13.46 -1.07 11.44
C LYS A 45 14.21 -0.97 10.12
N ILE A 46 14.42 0.25 9.65
CA ILE A 46 15.01 0.55 8.36
C ILE A 46 16.37 1.17 8.57
N ARG A 47 17.41 0.55 8.04
CA ARG A 47 18.78 1.10 8.05
C ARG A 47 19.06 1.77 6.72
N LEU A 48 19.68 2.93 6.76
CA LEU A 48 20.17 3.62 5.58
C LEU A 48 21.64 3.20 5.33
N LYS A 49 21.91 2.71 4.14
CA LYS A 49 23.27 2.63 3.59
C LYS A 49 23.43 3.77 2.60
N ASN A 50 24.12 4.80 3.01
CA ASN A 50 24.30 6.00 2.20
C ASN A 50 25.62 5.89 1.42
N GLU A 51 25.50 5.77 0.10
CA GLU A 51 26.63 5.77 -0.85
C GLU A 51 26.70 7.10 -1.64
N CYS A 52 25.92 8.09 -1.22
CA CYS A 52 25.93 9.45 -1.78
C CYS A 52 26.91 10.37 -1.03
N SER A 53 27.32 11.44 -1.67
CA SER A 53 28.15 12.49 -1.06
C SER A 53 27.39 13.45 -0.12
N VAL A 54 26.09 13.21 0.09
CA VAL A 54 25.24 14.00 1.00
C VAL A 54 25.07 13.31 2.33
N THR A 55 24.71 14.09 3.36
CA THR A 55 24.49 13.56 4.71
C THR A 55 23.22 12.70 4.79
N ASP A 56 23.15 11.76 5.72
CA ASP A 56 21.96 10.93 5.98
C ASP A 56 20.69 11.75 6.26
N ALA A 57 20.85 12.97 6.78
CA ALA A 57 19.75 13.89 7.04
C ALA A 57 19.03 14.37 5.75
N ALA A 58 19.68 14.22 4.58
CA ALA A 58 19.06 14.53 3.29
C ALA A 58 17.99 13.51 2.89
N PHE A 59 17.97 12.34 3.53
CA PHE A 59 17.03 11.27 3.21
C PHE A 59 15.93 11.11 4.25
N ILE A 60 14.75 10.73 3.77
CA ILE A 60 13.61 10.30 4.58
C ILE A 60 13.03 9.01 4.00
N VAL A 61 12.41 8.21 4.85
CA VAL A 61 11.61 7.05 4.40
C VAL A 61 10.17 7.50 4.25
N GLU A 62 9.59 7.19 3.12
CA GLU A 62 8.17 7.40 2.86
C GLU A 62 7.45 6.07 2.65
N ALA A 63 6.28 5.93 3.26
CA ALA A 63 5.29 4.91 2.97
C ALA A 63 4.08 5.59 2.28
N PRO A 64 4.09 5.71 0.94
CA PRO A 64 3.13 6.56 0.23
C PRO A 64 1.68 6.14 0.44
N GLN A 65 1.42 4.82 0.46
CA GLN A 65 0.08 4.26 0.65
C GLN A 65 -0.51 4.60 2.03
N GLN A 66 0.33 4.68 3.06
CA GLN A 66 -0.06 5.02 4.44
C GLN A 66 0.10 6.51 4.75
N ARG A 67 0.62 7.31 3.80
CA ARG A 67 0.94 8.73 3.99
C ARG A 67 1.84 8.99 5.20
N LYS A 68 2.73 8.03 5.52
CA LYS A 68 3.67 8.11 6.63
C LYS A 68 5.06 8.45 6.12
N ARG A 69 5.79 9.25 6.93
CA ARG A 69 7.17 9.61 6.70
C ARG A 69 7.97 9.47 7.99
N SER A 70 9.21 9.07 7.88
CA SER A 70 10.15 9.02 9.02
C SER A 70 11.50 9.53 8.59
N LYS A 71 12.17 10.26 9.49
CA LYS A 71 13.55 10.68 9.30
C LYS A 71 14.50 9.60 9.83
N PHE A 72 15.68 9.54 9.25
CA PHE A 72 16.75 8.72 9.81
C PHE A 72 17.39 9.42 11.03
N PHE A 73 17.59 8.64 12.07
CA PHE A 73 18.33 9.05 13.25
C PHE A 73 19.50 8.08 13.43
N ASN A 74 20.73 8.55 13.34
CA ASN A 74 21.93 7.71 13.31
C ASN A 74 21.86 6.57 12.27
N GLY A 75 21.37 6.90 11.06
CA GLY A 75 21.23 5.94 9.97
C GLY A 75 20.09 4.91 10.15
N VAL A 76 19.19 5.09 11.12
CA VAL A 76 18.08 4.19 11.39
C VAL A 76 16.76 4.97 11.44
N ALA A 77 15.74 4.44 10.78
CA ALA A 77 14.35 4.88 10.90
C ALA A 77 13.49 3.72 11.42
N VAL A 78 12.49 4.03 12.25
CA VAL A 78 11.52 3.04 12.74
C VAL A 78 10.13 3.49 12.35
N MET A 79 9.37 2.59 11.76
CA MET A 79 8.00 2.85 11.33
C MET A 79 7.09 1.66 11.67
N ARG A 80 5.84 1.99 11.99
CA ARG A 80 4.77 1.00 12.19
C ARG A 80 3.94 0.91 10.94
N LEU A 81 4.02 -0.20 10.22
CA LEU A 81 3.45 -0.37 8.89
C LEU A 81 2.75 -1.72 8.74
N PRO A 82 1.77 -1.83 7.83
CA PRO A 82 1.23 -3.10 7.40
C PRO A 82 2.31 -3.98 6.76
N GLU A 83 2.24 -5.30 6.95
CA GLU A 83 3.21 -6.26 6.42
C GLU A 83 3.33 -6.23 4.87
N ASN A 84 2.25 -5.80 4.18
CA ASN A 84 2.22 -5.64 2.72
C ASN A 84 2.50 -4.21 2.24
N ALA A 85 2.93 -3.31 3.12
CA ALA A 85 3.26 -1.94 2.75
C ALA A 85 4.53 -1.88 1.90
N ARG A 86 4.64 -0.79 1.14
CA ARG A 86 5.88 -0.46 0.43
C ARG A 86 6.44 0.85 0.97
N VAL A 87 7.74 0.89 1.10
CA VAL A 87 8.50 2.09 1.49
C VAL A 87 9.48 2.45 0.41
N LYS A 88 9.77 3.73 0.29
CA LYS A 88 10.80 4.24 -0.62
C LYS A 88 11.65 5.28 0.10
N LEU A 89 12.87 5.42 -0.36
CA LEU A 89 13.73 6.54 0.00
C LEU A 89 13.29 7.78 -0.76
N SER A 90 13.18 8.90 -0.07
CA SER A 90 12.85 10.20 -0.65
C SER A 90 13.77 11.27 -0.06
N VAL A 91 13.80 12.44 -0.68
CA VAL A 91 14.57 13.58 -0.19
C VAL A 91 13.81 14.33 0.90
N SER A 92 14.54 14.70 1.94
CA SER A 92 14.01 15.59 2.97
C SER A 92 13.72 16.97 2.40
N PRO A 93 12.58 17.60 2.73
CA PRO A 93 12.28 18.97 2.31
C PRO A 93 13.32 20.03 2.74
N ALA A 94 14.18 19.69 3.69
CA ALA A 94 15.27 20.57 4.11
C ALA A 94 16.43 20.68 3.09
N PHE A 95 16.42 19.83 2.06
CA PHE A 95 17.45 19.80 1.01
C PHE A 95 16.81 19.98 -0.38
N PRO A 96 16.29 21.17 -0.70
CA PRO A 96 15.50 21.39 -1.92
C PRO A 96 16.34 21.26 -3.22
N ASP A 97 17.64 21.49 -3.14
CA ASP A 97 18.56 21.42 -4.29
C ASP A 97 19.02 19.99 -4.61
N PHE A 98 18.69 19.04 -3.76
CA PHE A 98 19.03 17.62 -3.94
C PHE A 98 17.81 16.85 -4.44
N THR A 99 17.99 16.04 -5.47
CA THR A 99 16.94 15.20 -6.03
C THR A 99 17.35 13.74 -5.96
N TYR A 100 16.45 12.89 -5.45
CA TYR A 100 16.62 11.46 -5.38
C TYR A 100 15.25 10.78 -5.47
N ASP A 101 15.11 9.79 -6.34
CA ASP A 101 13.86 9.03 -6.49
C ASP A 101 14.15 7.55 -6.23
N GLY A 102 13.88 7.12 -5.00
CA GLY A 102 14.06 5.75 -4.56
C GLY A 102 13.01 4.81 -5.16
N VAL A 103 13.41 3.56 -5.40
CA VAL A 103 12.48 2.49 -5.82
C VAL A 103 11.67 2.02 -4.61
N PRO A 104 10.34 1.85 -4.74
CA PRO A 104 9.52 1.32 -3.67
C PRO A 104 9.83 -0.16 -3.39
N GLU A 105 10.18 -0.48 -2.14
CA GLU A 105 10.50 -1.83 -1.68
C GLU A 105 9.42 -2.33 -0.69
N LEU A 106 9.16 -3.64 -0.70
CA LEU A 106 8.25 -4.26 0.24
C LEU A 106 8.88 -4.25 1.65
N VAL A 107 8.08 -3.92 2.67
CA VAL A 107 8.59 -3.87 4.04
C VAL A 107 8.99 -5.25 4.57
N SER A 108 10.08 -5.27 5.32
CA SER A 108 10.48 -6.39 6.16
C SER A 108 10.91 -5.87 7.55
N PRO A 109 10.84 -6.68 8.61
CA PRO A 109 11.10 -6.22 9.98
C PRO A 109 12.45 -5.52 10.16
N ASN A 110 13.48 -6.00 9.46
CA ASN A 110 14.82 -5.41 9.45
C ASN A 110 15.26 -5.25 7.99
N MET A 111 15.07 -4.08 7.41
CA MET A 111 15.46 -3.82 6.03
C MET A 111 16.58 -2.80 5.93
N VAL A 112 17.29 -2.84 4.81
CA VAL A 112 18.33 -1.86 4.48
C VAL A 112 17.95 -1.18 3.19
N LEU A 113 17.81 0.14 3.23
CA LEU A 113 17.63 0.95 2.03
C LEU A 113 18.98 1.54 1.64
N VAL A 114 19.35 1.36 0.37
CA VAL A 114 20.61 1.88 -0.17
C VAL A 114 20.34 3.16 -0.94
N ALA A 115 20.97 4.25 -0.53
CA ALA A 115 21.01 5.49 -1.28
C ALA A 115 22.27 5.47 -2.17
N ASP A 116 22.08 5.19 -3.45
CA ASP A 116 23.15 5.17 -4.45
C ASP A 116 22.95 6.32 -5.44
N CYS A 117 23.85 7.29 -5.42
CA CYS A 117 23.83 8.47 -6.31
C CYS A 117 24.71 8.29 -7.55
N GLY A 118 25.42 7.20 -7.68
CA GLY A 118 26.28 6.94 -8.84
C GLY A 118 25.49 6.59 -10.09
N VAL A 119 24.34 5.92 -9.92
CA VAL A 119 23.41 5.61 -11.01
C VAL A 119 22.00 5.83 -10.48
N SER A 120 21.17 6.54 -11.23
CA SER A 120 19.76 6.70 -10.87
C SER A 120 19.13 5.35 -10.56
N PRO A 121 18.42 5.18 -9.42
CA PRO A 121 17.78 3.90 -9.05
C PRO A 121 16.86 3.36 -10.15
N ARG A 122 16.23 4.25 -10.90
CA ARG A 122 15.42 3.93 -12.08
C ARG A 122 16.24 3.27 -13.20
N LEU A 123 17.40 3.80 -13.50
CA LEU A 123 18.32 3.22 -14.48
C LEU A 123 18.82 1.85 -14.01
N LYS A 124 19.14 1.71 -12.73
CA LYS A 124 19.60 0.45 -12.14
C LYS A 124 18.53 -0.65 -12.24
N SER A 125 17.27 -0.31 -12.04
CA SER A 125 16.15 -1.27 -12.20
C SER A 125 15.93 -1.66 -13.66
N ILE A 126 16.09 -0.73 -14.60
CA ILE A 126 16.01 -0.99 -16.05
C ILE A 126 17.16 -1.88 -16.50
N PHE A 127 18.38 -1.60 -16.07
CA PHE A 127 19.55 -2.43 -16.40
C PHE A 127 19.45 -3.83 -15.79
N GLY A 128 18.90 -3.97 -14.57
CA GLY A 128 18.61 -5.27 -13.96
C GLY A 128 17.63 -6.09 -14.80
N ALA A 129 16.50 -5.49 -15.17
CA ALA A 129 15.50 -6.14 -16.02
C ALA A 129 16.04 -6.52 -17.41
N MET A 130 16.90 -5.67 -17.99
CA MET A 130 17.57 -5.98 -19.26
C MET A 130 18.54 -7.15 -19.12
N LYS A 131 19.33 -7.19 -18.05
CA LYS A 131 20.27 -8.29 -17.80
C LYS A 131 19.55 -9.64 -17.65
N ASP A 132 18.43 -9.66 -16.93
CA ASP A 132 17.61 -10.86 -16.77
C ASP A 132 16.97 -11.32 -18.09
N GLN A 133 16.74 -10.40 -19.02
CA GLN A 133 16.12 -10.68 -20.33
C GLN A 133 17.12 -11.13 -21.40
N PHE A 134 18.37 -10.68 -21.31
CA PHE A 134 19.41 -10.95 -22.32
C PHE A 134 20.48 -11.96 -21.88
N GLY A 135 20.43 -12.45 -20.63
CA GLY A 135 21.17 -13.63 -20.16
C GLY A 135 22.68 -13.54 -20.34
N GLU A 136 23.35 -12.61 -19.67
CA GLU A 136 24.77 -12.68 -19.35
C GLU A 136 24.98 -12.69 -17.85
#